data_5ba9522358c7c4faf97347bc4307d0dc
#
_entry.id   5ba9522358c7c4faf97347bc4307d0dc
#
_cell.length_a   1.000
_cell.length_b   1.000
_cell.length_c   1.000
_cell.angle_alpha   90.00
_cell.angle_beta   90.00
_cell.angle_gamma   90.00
#
_symmetry.space_group_name_H-M   'P 1'
#
loop_
_entity.id
_entity.type
_entity.pdbx_description
1 polymer ?
#
loop_
_entity_poly.entity_id
_entity_poly.type
_entity_poly.pdbx_seq_one_letter_code
_entity_poly.pdbx_strand_id
1 'polypeptide(L)'
;MPANDLMHRIYGSGYKKIKDSPNASVYAYGTQEKETARIIRYTPFYGVDVLFNDIRLNTAETHVEPEAGLEINYCKYGAFSCTMQDGTSVHLSAGDFSAHSLQNTHKKSAFPIGCYQGITVLIAPSFSAQKNLAPYFPHIDYTNVLQKLYTEDTPFLLKHSTFIQNSFAGLYTVPDNMMLPYLKIKMAELLSYLGTQNNGTPQQREFFNKTNCSIVKSIHRFMEAHPDIHLTHDELAEKFGIAKTTMKRCYKTLYGKTIYADLKHLRFTKAAEALRDSPATITDIAFRCGYASTAKFSDAFKKIYHLSPSEYRKKCVRMGKDGLNGKDI
;
A
#
# COMPACT_ATOMS: atom_id res chain seq x y z
N MET A 1 1.99 -26.74 -7.63
CA MET A 1 1.17 -26.78 -6.40
C MET A 1 -0.21 -26.26 -6.71
N PRO A 2 -1.28 -26.77 -6.12
CA PRO A 2 -2.63 -26.24 -6.37
C PRO A 2 -2.72 -24.78 -5.90
N ALA A 3 -3.42 -23.96 -6.69
CA ALA A 3 -3.50 -22.50 -6.51
C ALA A 3 -4.05 -22.06 -5.13
N ASN A 4 -4.84 -22.92 -4.46
CA ASN A 4 -5.40 -22.62 -3.14
C ASN A 4 -4.35 -22.67 -2.02
N ASP A 5 -3.29 -23.44 -2.18
CA ASP A 5 -2.28 -23.63 -1.13
C ASP A 5 -1.41 -22.38 -0.93
N LEU A 6 -1.03 -21.69 -2.01
CA LEU A 6 -0.18 -20.48 -1.93
C LEU A 6 -0.87 -19.33 -1.17
N MET A 7 -2.15 -19.09 -1.41
CA MET A 7 -2.89 -18.02 -0.75
C MET A 7 -3.06 -18.31 0.75
N HIS A 8 -3.36 -19.57 1.12
CA HIS A 8 -3.43 -19.97 2.52
C HIS A 8 -2.08 -19.85 3.23
N ARG A 9 -0.99 -20.16 2.54
CA ARG A 9 0.36 -20.10 3.09
C ARG A 9 0.81 -18.65 3.34
N ILE A 10 0.50 -17.72 2.44
CA ILE A 10 0.99 -16.33 2.53
C ILE A 10 0.05 -15.46 3.34
N TYR A 11 -1.27 -15.60 3.15
CA TYR A 11 -2.27 -14.70 3.73
C TYR A 11 -3.14 -15.37 4.81
N GLY A 12 -2.92 -16.67 5.08
CA GLY A 12 -3.72 -17.42 6.05
C GLY A 12 -5.06 -17.92 5.52
N SER A 13 -5.74 -18.73 6.35
CA SER A 13 -6.99 -19.44 5.96
C SER A 13 -8.24 -18.55 5.85
N GLY A 14 -8.14 -17.28 6.25
CA GLY A 14 -9.28 -16.35 6.23
C GLY A 14 -9.64 -15.79 4.86
N TYR A 15 -8.77 -15.92 3.85
CA TYR A 15 -9.03 -15.45 2.49
C TYR A 15 -9.80 -16.50 1.68
N LYS A 16 -10.90 -16.08 1.08
CA LYS A 16 -11.75 -16.95 0.23
C LYS A 16 -11.64 -16.51 -1.21
N LYS A 17 -11.50 -17.47 -2.14
CA LYS A 17 -11.57 -17.20 -3.57
C LYS A 17 -13.02 -16.86 -3.93
N ILE A 18 -13.23 -15.65 -4.45
CA ILE A 18 -14.57 -15.13 -4.81
C ILE A 18 -14.77 -15.08 -6.33
N LYS A 19 -13.68 -15.07 -7.11
CA LYS A 19 -13.73 -15.13 -8.58
C LYS A 19 -12.52 -15.88 -9.10
N ASP A 20 -12.73 -16.66 -10.14
CA ASP A 20 -11.68 -17.36 -10.88
C ASP A 20 -11.90 -17.18 -12.39
N SER A 21 -10.85 -16.86 -13.11
CA SER A 21 -10.85 -16.70 -14.55
C SER A 21 -9.51 -17.20 -15.13
N PRO A 22 -9.41 -17.45 -16.44
CA PRO A 22 -8.16 -17.91 -17.05
C PRO A 22 -6.95 -16.99 -16.79
N ASN A 23 -7.20 -15.71 -16.56
CA ASN A 23 -6.15 -14.70 -16.42
C ASN A 23 -5.89 -14.27 -14.97
N ALA A 24 -6.90 -14.39 -14.07
CA ALA A 24 -6.79 -13.89 -12.72
C ALA A 24 -7.72 -14.63 -11.75
N SER A 25 -7.26 -14.77 -10.50
CA SER A 25 -8.09 -15.21 -9.37
C SER A 25 -8.24 -14.05 -8.38
N VAL A 26 -9.44 -13.85 -7.84
CA VAL A 26 -9.74 -12.82 -6.85
C VAL A 26 -10.07 -13.47 -5.52
N TYR A 27 -9.40 -12.98 -4.47
CA TYR A 27 -9.59 -13.42 -3.09
C TYR A 27 -10.06 -12.25 -2.24
N ALA A 28 -10.95 -12.52 -1.29
CA ALA A 28 -11.42 -11.54 -0.32
C ALA A 28 -11.32 -12.08 1.11
N TYR A 29 -11.12 -11.16 2.05
CA TYR A 29 -11.14 -11.40 3.49
C TYR A 29 -12.19 -10.50 4.13
N GLY A 30 -12.97 -11.05 5.07
CA GLY A 30 -14.06 -10.35 5.74
C GLY A 30 -15.39 -11.08 5.60
N THR A 31 -16.48 -10.39 5.97
CA THR A 31 -17.85 -10.88 5.78
C THR A 31 -18.43 -10.42 4.43
N GLN A 32 -19.55 -11.01 4.00
CA GLN A 32 -20.24 -10.56 2.79
C GLN A 32 -20.67 -9.09 2.84
N GLU A 33 -20.93 -8.59 4.05
CA GLU A 33 -21.35 -7.18 4.27
C GLU A 33 -20.18 -6.21 4.37
N LYS A 34 -18.98 -6.68 4.77
CA LYS A 34 -17.79 -5.87 4.97
C LYS A 34 -16.52 -6.59 4.53
N GLU A 35 -16.15 -6.39 3.28
CA GLU A 35 -14.85 -6.80 2.75
C GLU A 35 -13.75 -5.90 3.35
N THR A 36 -12.78 -6.49 4.04
CA THR A 36 -11.67 -5.78 4.67
C THR A 36 -10.34 -5.98 3.96
N ALA A 37 -10.25 -6.96 3.05
CA ALA A 37 -9.12 -7.07 2.14
C ALA A 37 -9.53 -7.75 0.85
N ARG A 38 -8.90 -7.32 -0.25
CA ARG A 38 -9.04 -7.90 -1.58
C ARG A 38 -7.67 -8.11 -2.20
N ILE A 39 -7.46 -9.28 -2.79
CA ILE A 39 -6.23 -9.63 -3.48
C ILE A 39 -6.59 -10.16 -4.87
N ILE A 40 -5.96 -9.59 -5.91
CA ILE A 40 -6.07 -10.08 -7.28
C ILE A 40 -4.75 -10.74 -7.64
N ARG A 41 -4.79 -12.04 -7.95
CA ARG A 41 -3.63 -12.84 -8.32
C ARG A 41 -3.58 -13.06 -9.83
N TYR A 42 -2.43 -12.80 -10.41
CA TYR A 42 -2.06 -13.14 -11.78
C TYR A 42 -0.86 -14.07 -11.77
N THR A 43 -0.80 -15.01 -12.71
CA THR A 43 0.33 -15.94 -12.88
C THR A 43 0.93 -15.76 -14.28
N PRO A 44 1.80 -14.75 -14.50
CA PRO A 44 2.37 -14.47 -15.82
C PRO A 44 3.29 -15.57 -16.34
N PHE A 45 3.96 -16.29 -15.44
CA PHE A 45 4.83 -17.44 -15.75
C PHE A 45 4.61 -18.54 -14.72
N TYR A 46 4.88 -19.78 -15.11
CA TYR A 46 4.97 -20.88 -14.14
C TYR A 46 6.01 -20.53 -13.05
N GLY A 47 5.61 -20.60 -11.81
CA GLY A 47 6.45 -20.23 -10.66
C GLY A 47 6.56 -18.73 -10.39
N VAL A 48 5.75 -17.88 -11.04
CA VAL A 48 5.65 -16.45 -10.71
C VAL A 48 4.21 -16.07 -10.47
N ASP A 49 3.93 -15.52 -9.30
CA ASP A 49 2.63 -14.93 -8.95
C ASP A 49 2.79 -13.43 -8.68
N VAL A 50 1.87 -12.64 -9.22
CA VAL A 50 1.77 -11.20 -9.00
C VAL A 50 0.45 -10.91 -8.32
N LEU A 51 0.51 -10.33 -7.11
CA LEU A 51 -0.61 -10.12 -6.21
C LEU A 51 -0.84 -8.62 -6.05
N PHE A 52 -2.01 -8.15 -6.47
CA PHE A 52 -2.44 -6.77 -6.21
C PHE A 52 -3.23 -6.77 -4.91
N ASN A 53 -2.68 -6.11 -3.91
CA ASN A 53 -3.23 -6.06 -2.55
C ASN A 53 -4.00 -4.75 -2.33
N ASP A 54 -5.23 -4.85 -1.83
CA ASP A 54 -5.99 -3.77 -1.20
C ASP A 54 -6.46 -4.28 0.17
N ILE A 55 -5.81 -3.82 1.24
CA ILE A 55 -5.97 -4.31 2.60
C ILE A 55 -6.39 -3.15 3.51
N ARG A 56 -7.45 -3.35 4.27
CA ARG A 56 -8.03 -2.39 5.23
C ARG A 56 -8.10 -3.02 6.62
N LEU A 57 -6.94 -3.43 7.11
CA LEU A 57 -6.75 -4.09 8.40
C LEU A 57 -5.58 -3.42 9.13
N ASN A 58 -5.52 -3.56 10.44
CA ASN A 58 -4.36 -3.11 11.22
C ASN A 58 -3.25 -4.17 11.26
N THR A 59 -3.62 -5.44 11.26
CA THR A 59 -2.68 -6.57 11.27
C THR A 59 -3.26 -7.74 10.51
N ALA A 60 -2.38 -8.57 9.94
CA ALA A 60 -2.72 -9.88 9.41
C ALA A 60 -1.68 -10.89 9.90
N GLU A 61 -2.13 -12.08 10.27
CA GLU A 61 -1.24 -13.19 10.54
C GLU A 61 -0.89 -13.87 9.22
N THR A 62 0.38 -14.23 9.08
CA THR A 62 0.90 -14.93 7.92
C THR A 62 1.44 -16.27 8.39
N HIS A 63 1.13 -17.32 7.64
CA HIS A 63 1.59 -18.68 7.95
C HIS A 63 2.58 -19.17 6.89
N VAL A 64 3.53 -18.31 6.52
CA VAL A 64 4.54 -18.68 5.53
C VAL A 64 5.57 -19.57 6.20
N GLU A 65 5.57 -20.85 5.82
CA GLU A 65 6.69 -21.72 6.14
C GLU A 65 7.93 -21.28 5.35
N PRO A 66 9.12 -21.28 5.97
CA PRO A 66 10.35 -20.99 5.27
C PRO A 66 10.51 -21.91 4.06
N GLU A 67 10.60 -21.33 2.88
CA GLU A 67 10.81 -22.07 1.66
C GLU A 67 11.76 -21.34 0.72
N ALA A 68 12.30 -22.05 -0.23
CA ALA A 68 13.08 -21.42 -1.28
C ALA A 68 12.17 -20.56 -2.15
N GLY A 69 12.57 -19.32 -2.41
CA GLY A 69 11.80 -18.38 -3.20
C GLY A 69 12.17 -16.94 -2.90
N LEU A 70 11.60 -16.03 -3.66
CA LEU A 70 11.80 -14.59 -3.52
C LEU A 70 10.45 -13.92 -3.37
N GLU A 71 10.35 -13.02 -2.41
CA GLU A 71 9.22 -12.12 -2.25
C GLU A 71 9.67 -10.70 -2.55
N ILE A 72 8.95 -10.04 -3.45
CA ILE A 72 9.16 -8.64 -3.82
C ILE A 72 7.91 -7.88 -3.47
N ASN A 73 8.05 -6.77 -2.73
CA ASN A 73 6.94 -5.93 -2.34
C ASN A 73 7.15 -4.48 -2.81
N TYR A 74 6.12 -3.91 -3.41
CA TYR A 74 6.00 -2.50 -3.71
C TYR A 74 4.79 -1.91 -2.99
N CYS A 75 5.02 -0.88 -2.20
CA CYS A 75 3.95 -0.15 -1.51
C CYS A 75 3.49 1.04 -2.37
N LYS A 76 2.27 1.00 -2.89
CA LYS A 76 1.68 2.13 -3.64
C LYS A 76 1.09 3.18 -2.72
N TYR A 77 0.34 2.72 -1.70
CA TYR A 77 -0.36 3.58 -0.74
C TYR A 77 -0.43 2.90 0.62
N GLY A 78 -0.45 3.71 1.67
CA GLY A 78 -0.48 3.18 3.01
C GLY A 78 0.89 2.86 3.56
N ALA A 79 0.96 1.89 4.47
CA ALA A 79 2.21 1.41 5.03
C ALA A 79 2.10 -0.07 5.42
N PHE A 80 3.21 -0.78 5.25
CA PHE A 80 3.37 -2.17 5.63
C PHE A 80 4.57 -2.30 6.58
N SER A 81 4.48 -3.15 7.56
CA SER A 81 5.62 -3.52 8.39
C SER A 81 5.54 -4.96 8.86
N CYS A 82 6.67 -5.63 8.88
CA CYS A 82 6.81 -6.97 9.45
C CYS A 82 8.12 -7.11 10.20
N THR A 83 8.22 -8.13 11.05
CA THR A 83 9.46 -8.55 11.68
C THR A 83 9.77 -9.95 11.19
N MET A 84 10.92 -10.07 10.54
CA MET A 84 11.43 -11.33 9.99
C MET A 84 11.83 -12.29 11.13
N GLN A 85 12.06 -13.55 10.80
CA GLN A 85 12.46 -14.57 11.80
C GLN A 85 13.80 -14.25 12.48
N ASP A 86 14.75 -13.66 11.76
CA ASP A 86 16.04 -13.21 12.28
C ASP A 86 15.95 -11.93 13.15
N GLY A 87 14.75 -11.39 13.39
CA GLY A 87 14.51 -10.15 14.13
C GLY A 87 14.64 -8.88 13.29
N THR A 88 15.03 -8.97 12.02
CA THR A 88 15.08 -7.81 11.12
C THR A 88 13.66 -7.28 10.89
N SER A 89 13.49 -5.96 10.98
CA SER A 89 12.20 -5.33 10.70
C SER A 89 12.20 -4.67 9.33
N VAL A 90 11.19 -4.97 8.55
CA VAL A 90 10.92 -4.34 7.24
C VAL A 90 9.78 -3.34 7.40
N HIS A 91 9.99 -2.12 6.91
CA HIS A 91 8.98 -1.07 6.87
C HIS A 91 8.91 -0.48 5.48
N LEU A 92 7.75 -0.55 4.86
CA LEU A 92 7.46 0.03 3.56
C LEU A 92 6.39 1.12 3.71
N SER A 93 6.69 2.29 3.17
CA SER A 93 5.76 3.40 2.98
C SER A 93 5.45 3.56 1.49
N ALA A 94 4.51 4.42 1.15
CA ALA A 94 4.17 4.68 -0.24
C ALA A 94 5.40 5.06 -1.09
N GLY A 95 5.62 4.34 -2.18
CA GLY A 95 6.77 4.48 -3.08
C GLY A 95 7.99 3.63 -2.71
N ASP A 96 7.95 2.90 -1.59
CA ASP A 96 9.02 2.01 -1.18
C ASP A 96 8.90 0.61 -1.82
N PHE A 97 10.05 -0.04 -1.92
CA PHE A 97 10.20 -1.35 -2.51
C PHE A 97 11.11 -2.23 -1.64
N SER A 98 10.78 -3.51 -1.54
CA SER A 98 11.66 -4.51 -0.92
C SER A 98 11.72 -5.78 -1.74
N ALA A 99 12.85 -6.48 -1.65
CA ALA A 99 13.00 -7.85 -2.12
C ALA A 99 13.74 -8.67 -1.05
N HIS A 100 13.27 -9.86 -0.75
CA HIS A 100 13.89 -10.74 0.23
C HIS A 100 13.61 -12.23 -0.06
N SER A 101 14.48 -13.08 0.46
CA SER A 101 14.30 -14.53 0.37
C SER A 101 13.13 -14.99 1.24
N LEU A 102 12.30 -15.91 0.74
CA LEU A 102 11.25 -16.58 1.52
C LEU A 102 11.80 -17.56 2.56
N GLN A 103 13.11 -17.81 2.61
CA GLN A 103 13.73 -18.52 3.72
C GLN A 103 13.72 -17.72 5.02
N ASN A 104 13.78 -16.38 4.93
CA ASN A 104 13.62 -15.47 6.07
C ASN A 104 12.21 -14.86 6.05
N THR A 105 11.23 -15.59 6.53
CA THR A 105 9.81 -15.21 6.51
C THR A 105 9.42 -14.43 7.76
N HIS A 106 8.19 -13.92 7.77
CA HIS A 106 7.59 -13.26 8.92
C HIS A 106 6.25 -13.90 9.29
N LYS A 107 5.94 -13.92 10.60
CA LYS A 107 4.69 -14.51 11.12
C LYS A 107 3.53 -13.51 11.20
N LYS A 108 3.81 -12.22 11.16
CA LYS A 108 2.81 -11.19 11.34
C LYS A 108 3.13 -9.95 10.50
N SER A 109 2.16 -9.55 9.72
CA SER A 109 2.14 -8.28 9.01
C SER A 109 1.37 -7.24 9.81
N ALA A 110 1.84 -6.01 9.83
CA ALA A 110 1.14 -4.88 10.40
C ALA A 110 0.95 -3.79 9.33
N PHE A 111 -0.23 -3.20 9.34
CA PHE A 111 -0.60 -2.08 8.48
C PHE A 111 -0.82 -0.86 9.38
N PRO A 112 0.21 -0.06 9.65
CA PRO A 112 0.21 0.95 10.71
C PRO A 112 -0.89 2.00 10.62
N ILE A 113 -1.39 2.25 9.41
CA ILE A 113 -2.46 3.23 9.15
C ILE A 113 -3.80 2.57 8.81
N GLY A 114 -3.95 1.26 9.10
CA GLY A 114 -5.20 0.54 8.83
C GLY A 114 -5.49 0.29 7.35
N CYS A 115 -4.59 0.68 6.45
CA CYS A 115 -4.73 0.43 5.01
C CYS A 115 -3.37 0.21 4.34
N TYR A 116 -3.40 -0.63 3.29
CA TYR A 116 -2.25 -0.90 2.44
C TYR A 116 -2.73 -1.25 1.04
N GLN A 117 -2.19 -0.55 0.04
CA GLN A 117 -2.30 -0.94 -1.35
C GLN A 117 -0.90 -1.15 -1.93
N GLY A 118 -0.67 -2.29 -2.55
CA GLY A 118 0.64 -2.60 -3.08
C GLY A 118 0.61 -3.79 -4.01
N ILE A 119 1.78 -4.13 -4.54
CA ILE A 119 1.98 -5.30 -5.37
C ILE A 119 3.02 -6.18 -4.70
N THR A 120 2.68 -7.46 -4.53
CA THR A 120 3.62 -8.49 -4.12
C THR A 120 3.91 -9.38 -5.32
N VAL A 121 5.19 -9.64 -5.60
CA VAL A 121 5.62 -10.60 -6.60
C VAL A 121 6.32 -11.76 -5.89
N LEU A 122 5.84 -12.97 -6.13
CA LEU A 122 6.40 -14.20 -5.59
C LEU A 122 7.07 -14.95 -6.71
N ILE A 123 8.33 -15.34 -6.54
CA ILE A 123 9.10 -16.08 -7.51
C ILE A 123 9.57 -17.36 -6.86
N ALA A 124 9.01 -18.50 -7.30
CA ALA A 124 9.42 -19.82 -6.84
C ALA A 124 10.72 -20.27 -7.52
N PRO A 125 11.50 -21.18 -6.92
CA PRO A 125 12.70 -21.74 -7.54
C PRO A 125 12.43 -22.49 -8.86
N SER A 126 11.18 -22.92 -9.05
CA SER A 126 10.75 -23.56 -10.31
C SER A 126 10.65 -22.59 -11.49
N PHE A 127 10.70 -21.27 -11.25
CA PHE A 127 10.75 -20.29 -12.31
C PHE A 127 12.11 -20.26 -12.99
N SER A 128 12.13 -20.56 -14.27
CA SER A 128 13.36 -20.43 -15.08
C SER A 128 13.35 -19.12 -15.85
N ALA A 129 14.05 -18.13 -15.34
CA ALA A 129 14.21 -16.85 -16.02
C ALA A 129 14.99 -17.02 -17.34
N GLN A 130 15.98 -17.93 -17.39
CA GLN A 130 16.71 -18.25 -18.61
C GLN A 130 15.79 -18.77 -19.71
N LYS A 131 14.83 -19.65 -19.38
CA LYS A 131 13.88 -20.19 -20.36
C LYS A 131 12.84 -19.16 -20.79
N ASN A 132 12.36 -18.33 -19.86
CA ASN A 132 11.20 -17.46 -20.07
C ASN A 132 11.54 -16.04 -20.52
N LEU A 133 12.72 -15.51 -20.15
CA LEU A 133 13.10 -14.12 -20.39
C LEU A 133 14.31 -13.97 -21.30
N ALA A 134 15.33 -14.81 -21.19
CA ALA A 134 16.55 -14.69 -21.99
C ALA A 134 16.33 -14.76 -23.52
N PRO A 135 15.32 -15.47 -24.06
CA PRO A 135 15.03 -15.41 -25.48
C PRO A 135 14.69 -13.99 -26.00
N TYR A 136 14.17 -13.14 -25.13
CA TYR A 136 13.82 -11.75 -25.47
C TYR A 136 14.90 -10.74 -25.05
N PHE A 137 15.69 -11.08 -24.03
CA PHE A 137 16.69 -10.19 -23.42
C PHE A 137 18.00 -10.97 -23.16
N PRO A 138 18.72 -11.41 -24.22
CA PRO A 138 19.81 -12.39 -24.11
C PRO A 138 21.05 -11.87 -23.36
N HIS A 139 21.20 -10.57 -23.20
CA HIS A 139 22.37 -9.97 -22.53
C HIS A 139 22.25 -9.87 -21.02
N ILE A 140 21.15 -10.35 -20.43
CA ILE A 140 20.90 -10.25 -19.00
C ILE A 140 21.03 -11.64 -18.37
N ASP A 141 21.93 -11.77 -17.42
CA ASP A 141 22.07 -12.99 -16.62
C ASP A 141 21.04 -13.02 -15.49
N TYR A 142 19.81 -13.36 -15.85
CA TYR A 142 18.70 -13.47 -14.89
C TYR A 142 18.92 -14.53 -13.82
N THR A 143 19.69 -15.58 -14.12
CA THR A 143 20.00 -16.65 -13.17
C THR A 143 20.85 -16.11 -12.03
N ASN A 144 21.89 -15.34 -12.36
CA ASN A 144 22.73 -14.69 -11.36
C ASN A 144 21.95 -13.67 -10.52
N VAL A 145 21.10 -12.86 -11.16
CA VAL A 145 20.22 -11.89 -10.46
C VAL A 145 19.36 -12.59 -9.40
N LEU A 146 18.66 -13.66 -9.78
CA LEU A 146 17.80 -14.40 -8.87
C LEU A 146 18.60 -15.11 -7.77
N GLN A 147 19.73 -15.77 -8.14
CA GLN A 147 20.56 -16.46 -7.17
C GLN A 147 21.09 -15.49 -6.11
N LYS A 148 21.53 -14.31 -6.51
CA LYS A 148 21.98 -13.26 -5.59
C LYS A 148 20.88 -12.85 -4.61
N LEU A 149 19.65 -12.61 -5.09
CA LEU A 149 18.52 -12.24 -4.25
C LEU A 149 18.04 -13.39 -3.33
N TYR A 150 18.20 -14.66 -3.76
CA TYR A 150 17.84 -15.82 -2.94
C TYR A 150 18.81 -16.08 -1.79
N THR A 151 20.08 -15.74 -1.95
CA THR A 151 21.15 -16.06 -0.99
C THR A 151 21.40 -14.94 0.01
N GLU A 152 20.81 -13.76 -0.18
CA GLU A 152 20.97 -12.66 0.76
C GLU A 152 20.07 -12.82 1.97
N ASP A 153 20.68 -12.88 3.16
CA ASP A 153 19.95 -12.95 4.44
C ASP A 153 19.24 -11.65 4.79
N THR A 154 19.70 -10.53 4.23
CA THR A 154 19.15 -9.21 4.53
C THR A 154 18.23 -8.72 3.42
N PRO A 155 17.01 -8.22 3.74
CA PRO A 155 16.11 -7.66 2.75
C PRO A 155 16.75 -6.50 1.97
N PHE A 156 16.66 -6.56 0.65
CA PHE A 156 17.00 -5.44 -0.22
C PHE A 156 15.90 -4.40 -0.15
N LEU A 157 16.22 -3.14 0.14
CA LEU A 157 15.26 -2.06 0.31
C LEU A 157 15.63 -0.87 -0.58
N LEU A 158 14.66 -0.38 -1.34
CA LEU A 158 14.75 0.88 -2.06
C LEU A 158 13.68 1.87 -1.56
N LYS A 159 14.11 3.03 -1.09
CA LYS A 159 13.25 4.10 -0.61
C LYS A 159 13.01 5.09 -1.74
N HIS A 160 11.73 5.32 -2.08
CA HIS A 160 11.30 6.35 -3.04
C HIS A 160 12.03 6.33 -4.39
N SER A 161 12.40 5.15 -4.90
CA SER A 161 13.01 5.01 -6.23
C SER A 161 12.03 5.46 -7.32
N THR A 162 12.36 6.51 -8.06
CA THR A 162 11.55 7.01 -9.17
C THR A 162 11.38 5.96 -10.27
N PHE A 163 12.43 5.17 -10.54
CA PHE A 163 12.36 4.07 -11.49
C PHE A 163 11.31 3.04 -11.08
N ILE A 164 11.37 2.56 -9.83
CA ILE A 164 10.42 1.59 -9.29
C ILE A 164 8.99 2.14 -9.30
N GLN A 165 8.80 3.39 -8.85
CA GLN A 165 7.47 4.01 -8.87
C GLN A 165 6.88 4.07 -10.27
N ASN A 166 7.65 4.48 -11.28
CA ASN A 166 7.21 4.53 -12.67
C ASN A 166 6.93 3.13 -13.23
N SER A 167 7.77 2.14 -12.93
CA SER A 167 7.59 0.76 -13.36
C SER A 167 6.29 0.16 -12.84
N PHE A 168 5.93 0.40 -11.59
CA PHE A 168 4.72 -0.15 -10.98
C PHE A 168 3.46 0.70 -11.22
N ALA A 169 3.60 2.02 -11.46
CA ALA A 169 2.44 2.91 -11.66
C ALA A 169 1.56 2.47 -12.83
N GLY A 170 2.17 2.07 -13.94
CA GLY A 170 1.46 1.62 -15.14
C GLY A 170 0.60 0.37 -14.93
N LEU A 171 0.95 -0.48 -13.97
CA LEU A 171 0.22 -1.71 -13.67
C LEU A 171 -1.21 -1.47 -13.14
N TYR A 172 -1.50 -0.28 -12.62
CA TYR A 172 -2.83 0.07 -12.12
C TYR A 172 -3.76 0.69 -13.18
N THR A 173 -3.26 0.92 -14.38
CA THR A 173 -4.00 1.58 -15.47
C THR A 173 -4.11 0.72 -16.72
N VAL A 174 -3.45 -0.44 -16.72
CA VAL A 174 -3.47 -1.39 -17.83
C VAL A 174 -4.86 -2.05 -17.95
N PRO A 175 -5.46 -2.14 -19.14
CA PRO A 175 -6.68 -2.91 -19.36
C PRO A 175 -6.50 -4.40 -19.04
N ASP A 176 -7.54 -5.05 -18.51
CA ASP A 176 -7.50 -6.45 -18.05
C ASP A 176 -6.99 -7.43 -19.12
N ASN A 177 -7.36 -7.23 -20.39
CA ASN A 177 -6.94 -8.08 -21.51
C ASN A 177 -5.44 -7.94 -21.85
N MET A 178 -4.80 -6.85 -21.41
CA MET A 178 -3.37 -6.58 -21.60
C MET A 178 -2.54 -6.93 -20.35
N MET A 179 -3.17 -7.25 -19.22
CA MET A 179 -2.49 -7.41 -17.93
C MET A 179 -1.41 -8.49 -17.99
N LEU A 180 -1.72 -9.70 -18.43
CA LEU A 180 -0.73 -10.79 -18.44
C LEU A 180 0.48 -10.52 -19.37
N PRO A 181 0.29 -10.07 -20.64
CA PRO A 181 1.42 -9.65 -21.47
C PRO A 181 2.25 -8.53 -20.84
N TYR A 182 1.59 -7.55 -20.23
CA TYR A 182 2.27 -6.42 -19.61
C TYR A 182 3.07 -6.84 -18.38
N LEU A 183 2.53 -7.73 -17.55
CA LEU A 183 3.25 -8.29 -16.40
C LEU A 183 4.52 -9.05 -16.83
N LYS A 184 4.50 -9.77 -17.96
CA LYS A 184 5.69 -10.44 -18.49
C LYS A 184 6.80 -9.45 -18.84
N ILE A 185 6.45 -8.33 -19.48
CA ILE A 185 7.39 -7.24 -19.80
C ILE A 185 7.93 -6.60 -18.51
N LYS A 186 7.05 -6.35 -17.54
CA LYS A 186 7.43 -5.73 -16.27
C LYS A 186 8.31 -6.63 -15.41
N MET A 187 8.15 -7.94 -15.47
CA MET A 187 9.07 -8.89 -14.83
C MET A 187 10.48 -8.80 -15.40
N ALA A 188 10.60 -8.71 -16.74
CA ALA A 188 11.89 -8.55 -17.38
C ALA A 188 12.57 -7.22 -17.01
N GLU A 189 11.81 -6.11 -17.05
CA GLU A 189 12.27 -4.78 -16.63
C GLU A 189 12.75 -4.78 -15.17
N LEU A 190 11.96 -5.35 -14.25
CA LEU A 190 12.25 -5.39 -12.82
C LEU A 190 13.53 -6.21 -12.54
N LEU A 191 13.62 -7.43 -13.09
CA LEU A 191 14.79 -8.28 -12.87
C LEU A 191 16.06 -7.68 -13.51
N SER A 192 15.93 -7.03 -14.67
CA SER A 192 17.04 -6.30 -15.29
C SER A 192 17.53 -5.18 -14.38
N TYR A 193 16.62 -4.39 -13.84
CA TYR A 193 16.95 -3.31 -12.92
C TYR A 193 17.64 -3.84 -11.65
N LEU A 194 17.09 -4.88 -11.03
CA LEU A 194 17.69 -5.50 -9.84
C LEU A 194 19.09 -6.05 -10.11
N GLY A 195 19.33 -6.57 -11.31
CA GLY A 195 20.64 -7.03 -11.75
C GLY A 195 21.69 -5.91 -11.85
N THR A 196 21.27 -4.67 -12.11
CA THR A 196 22.20 -3.52 -12.15
C THR A 196 22.50 -2.94 -10.77
N GLN A 197 21.71 -3.32 -9.75
CA GLN A 197 21.90 -2.81 -8.40
C GLN A 197 23.07 -3.55 -7.75
N ASN A 198 24.15 -2.84 -7.49
CA ASN A 198 25.22 -3.36 -6.64
C ASN A 198 24.72 -3.36 -5.18
N ASN A 199 24.98 -4.43 -4.42
CA ASN A 199 24.73 -4.50 -2.98
C ASN A 199 25.67 -3.56 -2.18
N GLY A 200 26.08 -2.47 -2.81
CA GLY A 200 26.88 -1.42 -2.22
C GLY A 200 26.04 -0.50 -1.38
N THR A 201 26.26 -0.56 -0.09
CA THR A 201 25.72 0.23 1.01
C THR A 201 24.24 0.00 1.28
N PRO A 202 23.90 -0.59 2.42
CA PRO A 202 22.55 -0.45 2.97
C PRO A 202 22.32 1.07 3.06
N GLN A 203 21.45 1.62 2.21
CA GLN A 203 20.93 2.96 2.49
C GLN A 203 20.48 2.92 3.93
N GLN A 204 21.11 3.75 4.76
CA GLN A 204 21.06 3.75 6.22
C GLN A 204 19.73 3.20 6.71
N ARG A 205 19.78 2.02 7.34
CA ARG A 205 18.64 1.45 8.06
C ARG A 205 18.22 2.52 9.07
N GLU A 206 17.25 3.32 8.70
CA GLU A 206 16.62 4.20 9.69
C GLU A 206 15.79 3.30 10.61
N PHE A 207 16.48 2.66 11.56
CA PHE A 207 15.84 1.98 12.68
C PHE A 207 15.19 3.04 13.55
N PHE A 208 13.91 3.30 13.31
CA PHE A 208 13.17 4.07 14.30
C PHE A 208 12.99 3.19 15.53
N ASN A 209 13.39 3.70 16.68
CA ASN A 209 13.14 3.09 17.97
C ASN A 209 11.62 2.73 18.02
N LYS A 210 11.30 1.51 18.47
CA LYS A 210 9.93 1.01 18.64
C LYS A 210 9.04 2.01 19.40
N THR A 211 9.62 2.73 20.35
CA THR A 211 8.99 3.81 21.13
C THR A 211 8.57 4.98 20.23
N ASN A 212 9.44 5.47 19.34
CA ASN A 212 9.14 6.57 18.44
C ASN A 212 8.04 6.21 17.44
N CYS A 213 8.06 4.98 16.92
CA CYS A 213 6.99 4.46 16.06
C CYS A 213 5.64 4.41 16.80
N SER A 214 5.62 3.96 18.06
CA SER A 214 4.43 3.92 18.90
C SER A 214 3.87 5.32 19.15
N ILE A 215 4.73 6.28 19.48
CA ILE A 215 4.36 7.69 19.69
C ILE A 215 3.74 8.27 18.42
N VAL A 216 4.39 8.09 17.26
CA VAL A 216 3.89 8.61 15.98
C VAL A 216 2.55 7.98 15.59
N LYS A 217 2.32 6.70 15.89
CA LYS A 217 1.01 6.07 15.72
C LYS A 217 -0.06 6.70 16.63
N SER A 218 0.31 7.08 17.84
CA SER A 218 -0.60 7.78 18.76
C SER A 218 -0.91 9.20 18.26
N ILE A 219 0.06 9.89 17.68
CA ILE A 219 -0.16 11.20 17.02
C ILE A 219 -1.16 11.04 15.87
N HIS A 220 -0.99 10.04 15.01
CA HIS A 220 -1.90 9.81 13.89
C HIS A 220 -3.34 9.56 14.36
N ARG A 221 -3.53 8.64 15.34
CA ARG A 221 -4.86 8.38 15.93
C ARG A 221 -5.48 9.62 16.56
N PHE A 222 -4.66 10.45 17.22
CA PHE A 222 -5.12 11.72 17.77
C PHE A 222 -5.63 12.66 16.68
N MET A 223 -4.92 12.76 15.55
CA MET A 223 -5.33 13.57 14.41
C MET A 223 -6.61 13.05 13.73
N GLU A 224 -6.78 11.74 13.65
CA GLU A 224 -8.01 11.10 13.14
C GLU A 224 -9.23 11.40 14.04
N ALA A 225 -9.03 11.35 15.36
CA ALA A 225 -10.08 11.62 16.33
C ALA A 225 -10.43 13.12 16.42
N HIS A 226 -9.44 14.00 16.19
CA HIS A 226 -9.55 15.44 16.40
C HIS A 226 -8.99 16.24 15.20
N PRO A 227 -9.53 16.07 13.98
CA PRO A 227 -9.03 16.75 12.79
C PRO A 227 -9.27 18.26 12.81
N ASP A 228 -10.23 18.73 13.64
CA ASP A 228 -10.58 20.12 13.86
C ASP A 228 -9.57 20.86 14.75
N ILE A 229 -8.82 20.16 15.58
CA ILE A 229 -7.85 20.79 16.48
C ILE A 229 -6.64 21.30 15.69
N HIS A 230 -6.35 22.60 15.84
CA HIS A 230 -5.18 23.25 15.26
C HIS A 230 -4.00 23.15 16.21
N LEU A 231 -3.09 22.21 15.93
CA LEU A 231 -1.80 22.11 16.63
C LEU A 231 -0.67 22.32 15.66
N THR A 232 0.30 23.12 16.08
CA THR A 232 1.58 23.24 15.39
C THR A 232 2.41 21.97 15.56
N HIS A 233 3.48 21.83 14.79
CA HIS A 233 4.39 20.69 14.97
C HIS A 233 5.11 20.75 16.35
N ASP A 234 5.31 21.94 16.92
CA ASP A 234 5.95 22.10 18.22
C ASP A 234 5.01 21.63 19.34
N GLU A 235 3.74 22.06 19.32
CA GLU A 235 2.73 21.62 20.27
C GLU A 235 2.45 20.12 20.18
N LEU A 236 2.44 19.53 18.96
CA LEU A 236 2.33 18.08 18.81
C LEU A 236 3.54 17.35 19.38
N ALA A 237 4.74 17.84 19.12
CA ALA A 237 5.97 17.24 19.59
C ALA A 237 6.04 17.29 21.12
N GLU A 238 5.70 18.42 21.73
CA GLU A 238 5.60 18.61 23.17
C GLU A 238 4.54 17.69 23.80
N LYS A 239 3.31 17.72 23.27
CA LYS A 239 2.18 16.91 23.76
C LYS A 239 2.51 15.41 23.81
N PHE A 240 3.26 14.91 22.86
CA PHE A 240 3.56 13.48 22.76
C PHE A 240 4.99 13.11 23.20
N GLY A 241 5.76 14.07 23.73
CA GLY A 241 7.10 13.83 24.29
C GLY A 241 8.11 13.32 23.26
N ILE A 242 8.10 13.84 22.03
CA ILE A 242 8.99 13.43 20.96
C ILE A 242 9.69 14.65 20.33
N ALA A 243 10.97 14.54 20.00
CA ALA A 243 11.65 15.61 19.28
C ALA A 243 11.00 15.89 17.92
N LYS A 244 10.73 17.16 17.59
CA LYS A 244 10.05 17.61 16.36
C LYS A 244 10.63 17.03 15.07
N THR A 245 11.96 16.99 14.97
CA THR A 245 12.68 16.43 13.81
C THR A 245 12.46 14.93 13.69
N THR A 246 12.55 14.20 14.81
CA THR A 246 12.29 12.76 14.90
C THR A 246 10.82 12.46 14.55
N MET A 247 9.87 13.23 15.08
CA MET A 247 8.46 13.12 14.80
C MET A 247 8.17 13.25 13.30
N LYS A 248 8.64 14.34 12.67
CA LYS A 248 8.42 14.58 11.24
C LYS A 248 9.01 13.48 10.36
N ARG A 249 10.25 13.04 10.66
CA ARG A 249 10.94 12.00 9.93
C ARG A 249 10.23 10.66 10.09
N CYS A 250 9.96 10.24 11.33
CA CYS A 250 9.28 9.02 11.65
C CYS A 250 7.86 8.99 11.06
N TYR A 251 7.13 10.10 11.12
CA TYR A 251 5.80 10.21 10.53
C TYR A 251 5.83 10.03 9.01
N LYS A 252 6.75 10.74 8.32
CA LYS A 252 6.90 10.62 6.87
C LYS A 252 7.30 9.20 6.47
N THR A 253 8.15 8.53 7.24
CA THR A 253 8.55 7.15 6.98
C THR A 253 7.40 6.16 7.21
N LEU A 254 6.60 6.34 8.28
CA LEU A 254 5.48 5.42 8.57
C LEU A 254 4.28 5.63 7.65
N TYR A 255 3.98 6.88 7.28
CA TYR A 255 2.75 7.24 6.58
C TYR A 255 2.96 7.71 5.13
N GLY A 256 4.20 7.79 4.65
CA GLY A 256 4.53 8.21 3.28
C GLY A 256 4.25 9.68 2.97
N LYS A 257 3.69 10.43 3.91
CA LYS A 257 3.28 11.83 3.77
C LYS A 257 3.63 12.65 5.01
N THR A 258 3.68 13.95 4.86
CA THR A 258 3.93 14.84 6.01
C THR A 258 2.69 14.90 6.92
N ILE A 259 2.90 15.20 8.21
CA ILE A 259 1.82 15.41 9.20
C ILE A 259 0.79 16.41 8.67
N TYR A 260 1.25 17.52 8.08
CA TYR A 260 0.35 18.54 7.53
C TYR A 260 -0.48 18.03 6.34
N ALA A 261 0.15 17.30 5.40
CA ALA A 261 -0.57 16.74 4.25
C ALA A 261 -1.61 15.72 4.68
N ASP A 262 -1.31 14.92 5.70
CA ASP A 262 -2.24 13.93 6.24
C ASP A 262 -3.40 14.59 6.99
N LEU A 263 -3.13 15.52 7.89
CA LEU A 263 -4.17 16.28 8.60
C LEU A 263 -5.09 17.01 7.62
N LYS A 264 -4.53 17.61 6.56
CA LYS A 264 -5.33 18.22 5.50
C LYS A 264 -6.25 17.20 4.84
N HIS A 265 -5.75 16.01 4.51
CA HIS A 265 -6.55 14.93 3.92
C HIS A 265 -7.70 14.50 4.86
N LEU A 266 -7.40 14.25 6.15
CA LEU A 266 -8.38 13.89 7.17
C LEU A 266 -9.49 14.94 7.30
N ARG A 267 -9.13 16.22 7.32
CA ARG A 267 -10.09 17.33 7.35
C ARG A 267 -11.02 17.33 6.14
N PHE A 268 -10.47 17.14 4.94
CA PHE A 268 -11.29 17.11 3.73
C PHE A 268 -12.16 15.86 3.63
N THR A 269 -11.71 14.72 4.16
CA THR A 269 -12.54 13.51 4.28
C THR A 269 -13.74 13.77 5.19
N LYS A 270 -13.51 14.38 6.37
CA LYS A 270 -14.59 14.78 7.29
C LYS A 270 -15.53 15.84 6.68
N ALA A 271 -14.98 16.77 5.90
CA ALA A 271 -15.79 17.74 5.16
C ALA A 271 -16.72 17.06 4.14
N ALA A 272 -16.21 16.09 3.40
CA ALA A 272 -17.00 15.33 2.42
C ALA A 272 -18.12 14.52 3.11
N GLU A 273 -17.81 13.88 4.24
CA GLU A 273 -18.82 13.21 5.08
C GLU A 273 -19.89 14.20 5.56
N ALA A 274 -19.49 15.35 6.11
CA ALA A 274 -20.42 16.37 6.59
C ALA A 274 -21.28 16.97 5.45
N LEU A 275 -20.72 17.15 4.26
CA LEU A 275 -21.48 17.59 3.08
C LEU A 275 -22.54 16.59 2.64
N ARG A 276 -22.27 15.29 2.81
CA ARG A 276 -23.19 14.19 2.44
C ARG A 276 -24.28 14.00 3.52
N ASP A 277 -23.88 13.96 4.78
CA ASP A 277 -24.68 13.39 5.87
C ASP A 277 -25.26 14.43 6.82
N SER A 278 -24.91 15.72 6.69
CA SER A 278 -25.39 16.77 7.60
C SER A 278 -25.98 18.01 6.90
N PRO A 279 -26.90 18.73 7.55
CA PRO A 279 -27.45 20.00 7.07
C PRO A 279 -26.51 21.19 7.31
N ALA A 280 -25.32 21.00 7.89
CA ALA A 280 -24.37 22.06 8.21
C ALA A 280 -24.06 22.92 6.98
N THR A 281 -23.92 24.23 7.14
CA THR A 281 -23.62 25.14 6.04
C THR A 281 -22.21 24.90 5.52
N ILE A 282 -21.94 25.24 4.25
CA ILE A 282 -20.60 25.13 3.68
C ILE A 282 -19.61 26.02 4.45
N THR A 283 -20.09 27.15 4.98
CA THR A 283 -19.28 28.05 5.81
C THR A 283 -18.88 27.39 7.13
N ASP A 284 -19.79 26.71 7.82
CA ASP A 284 -19.49 25.99 9.06
C ASP A 284 -18.50 24.85 8.83
N ILE A 285 -18.68 24.10 7.72
CA ILE A 285 -17.78 23.03 7.34
C ILE A 285 -16.38 23.56 7.02
N ALA A 286 -16.30 24.68 6.27
CA ALA A 286 -15.04 25.34 5.97
C ALA A 286 -14.31 25.77 7.25
N PHE A 287 -15.01 26.36 8.20
CA PHE A 287 -14.45 26.77 9.47
C PHE A 287 -13.92 25.60 10.28
N ARG A 288 -14.67 24.49 10.39
CA ARG A 288 -14.22 23.25 11.05
C ARG A 288 -12.98 22.64 10.37
N CYS A 289 -12.82 22.83 9.06
CA CYS A 289 -11.61 22.44 8.33
C CYS A 289 -10.44 23.41 8.52
N GLY A 290 -10.61 24.49 9.31
CA GLY A 290 -9.57 25.47 9.58
C GLY A 290 -9.40 26.54 8.50
N TYR A 291 -10.42 26.76 7.68
CA TYR A 291 -10.42 27.80 6.67
C TYR A 291 -11.21 29.04 7.15
N ALA A 292 -10.54 30.18 7.22
CA ALA A 292 -11.18 31.44 7.52
C ALA A 292 -12.00 32.00 6.34
N SER A 293 -11.90 31.39 5.16
CA SER A 293 -12.60 31.80 3.94
C SER A 293 -13.24 30.61 3.24
N THR A 294 -14.55 30.68 3.05
CA THR A 294 -15.34 29.67 2.32
C THR A 294 -14.87 29.54 0.86
N ALA A 295 -14.42 30.64 0.24
CA ALA A 295 -13.89 30.61 -1.13
C ALA A 295 -12.59 29.77 -1.19
N LYS A 296 -11.62 30.03 -0.30
CA LYS A 296 -10.36 29.27 -0.23
C LYS A 296 -10.60 27.79 0.10
N PHE A 297 -11.58 27.49 0.96
CA PHE A 297 -12.00 26.11 1.21
C PHE A 297 -12.56 25.45 -0.04
N SER A 298 -13.48 26.14 -0.75
CA SER A 298 -14.12 25.62 -1.95
C SER A 298 -13.13 25.30 -3.06
N ASP A 299 -12.14 26.18 -3.27
CA ASP A 299 -11.05 25.96 -4.22
C ASP A 299 -10.19 24.75 -3.84
N ALA A 300 -9.84 24.61 -2.56
CA ALA A 300 -9.06 23.50 -2.06
C ALA A 300 -9.83 22.17 -2.10
N PHE A 301 -11.13 22.19 -1.81
CA PHE A 301 -12.03 21.05 -1.93
C PHE A 301 -12.18 20.60 -3.38
N LYS A 302 -12.38 21.54 -4.32
CA LYS A 302 -12.47 21.26 -5.75
C LYS A 302 -11.20 20.64 -6.32
N LYS A 303 -10.01 21.04 -5.82
CA LYS A 303 -8.74 20.41 -6.21
C LYS A 303 -8.65 18.95 -5.79
N ILE A 304 -9.31 18.55 -4.70
CA ILE A 304 -9.25 17.16 -4.16
C ILE A 304 -10.37 16.29 -4.74
N TYR A 305 -11.59 16.82 -4.81
CA TYR A 305 -12.78 16.04 -5.19
C TYR A 305 -13.28 16.33 -6.61
N HIS A 306 -12.64 17.26 -7.34
CA HIS A 306 -13.00 17.71 -8.69
C HIS A 306 -14.40 18.32 -8.83
N LEU A 307 -15.06 18.58 -7.70
CA LEU A 307 -16.37 19.23 -7.57
C LEU A 307 -16.30 20.31 -6.49
N SER A 308 -17.03 21.40 -6.67
CA SER A 308 -17.22 22.35 -5.54
C SER A 308 -18.03 21.70 -4.41
N PRO A 309 -17.91 22.18 -3.16
CA PRO A 309 -18.69 21.64 -2.04
C PRO A 309 -20.20 21.60 -2.31
N SER A 310 -20.74 22.62 -2.99
CA SER A 310 -22.17 22.70 -3.34
C SER A 310 -22.56 21.65 -4.39
N GLU A 311 -21.73 21.44 -5.41
CA GLU A 311 -21.95 20.41 -6.43
C GLU A 311 -21.84 19.01 -5.84
N TYR A 312 -20.86 18.80 -4.95
CA TYR A 312 -20.65 17.53 -4.24
C TYR A 312 -21.88 17.18 -3.41
N ARG A 313 -22.38 18.10 -2.60
CA ARG A 313 -23.61 17.93 -1.81
C ARG A 313 -24.82 17.57 -2.68
N LYS A 314 -25.05 18.34 -3.76
CA LYS A 314 -26.17 18.07 -4.70
C LYS A 314 -26.07 16.69 -5.34
N LYS A 315 -24.85 16.24 -5.69
CA LYS A 315 -24.62 14.91 -6.26
C LYS A 315 -24.94 13.81 -5.26
N CYS A 316 -24.51 13.94 -4.01
CA CYS A 316 -24.79 12.95 -2.96
C CYS A 316 -26.31 12.86 -2.67
N VAL A 317 -27.03 13.98 -2.62
CA VAL A 317 -28.49 14.00 -2.40
C VAL A 317 -29.24 13.32 -3.57
N ARG A 318 -28.81 13.51 -4.81
CA ARG A 318 -29.41 12.81 -5.98
C ARG A 318 -29.20 11.31 -5.92
N MET A 319 -27.96 10.85 -5.64
CA MET A 319 -27.67 9.41 -5.53
C MET A 319 -28.45 8.73 -4.39
N GLY A 320 -28.72 9.43 -3.29
CA GLY A 320 -29.57 8.93 -2.20
C GLY A 320 -31.06 8.84 -2.56
N LYS A 321 -31.57 9.69 -3.47
CA LYS A 321 -32.96 9.64 -3.95
C LYS A 321 -33.18 8.55 -5.02
N ASP A 322 -32.21 8.35 -5.90
CA ASP A 322 -32.27 7.34 -6.96
C ASP A 322 -32.15 5.91 -6.39
N GLY A 323 -31.47 5.74 -5.24
CA GLY A 323 -31.39 4.47 -4.50
C GLY A 323 -32.69 4.06 -3.78
N LEU A 324 -33.61 4.99 -3.56
CA LEU A 324 -34.93 4.74 -2.94
C LEU A 324 -36.04 4.45 -3.96
N ASN A 325 -35.85 4.77 -5.24
CA ASN A 325 -36.83 4.53 -6.31
C ASN A 325 -36.61 3.23 -7.09
N GLY A 326 -35.64 2.41 -6.69
CA GLY A 326 -35.33 1.11 -7.32
C GLY A 326 -36.00 -0.10 -6.69
N LYS A 327 -37.05 0.10 -5.88
CA LYS A 327 -37.93 -0.99 -5.43
C LYS A 327 -39.32 -0.77 -6.03
N ASP A 328 -39.45 -1.13 -7.27
CA ASP A 328 -40.68 -1.55 -7.93
C ASP A 328 -40.34 -1.68 -9.44
N ILE A 329 -39.93 -2.83 -9.85
CA ILE A 329 -40.39 -3.62 -11.02
C ILE A 329 -39.69 -4.97 -10.94
#